data_00853f5ac00e9ee3bed460fe5b2fb425
#
_entry.id   00853f5ac00e9ee3bed460fe5b2fb425
#
_cell.length_a   1.000
_cell.length_b   1.000
_cell.length_c   1.000
_cell.angle_alpha   90.00
_cell.angle_beta   90.00
_cell.angle_gamma   90.00
#
_symmetry.space_group_name_H-M   'P 1'
#
loop_
_entity.id
_entity.type
_entity.pdbx_description
1 polymer ?
#
loop_
_entity_poly.entity_id
_entity_poly.type
_entity_poly.pdbx_seq_one_letter_code
_entity_poly.pdbx_strand_id
1 'polypeptide(L)'
;QNSHNKGSTVDNKGARTTLAPWEDFYEYTGSTLQRFPLPDGSTTERASRLDELALELDKWEPVVQFENQTPSRGLIDRAETQHNRIRSLMIAEQEELDWAVYKLYGITEEDLSFPASSVEGITLGQRAFEIALARRVASGETETAWFERHHSTPITELPEEWSPEYRARVQKRLDLIESDRFINLLERPEYKRRWASEPWEEKVNAALRNWLLTRLEDGGIWFDQEGMPQPRSIAEISGVIEARAEYADVLSVLPLWSQKRDATTLQMLEDLLKGESVPYLKALRYKPSGLRKRAEWERTW
;
A
#
# COMPACT_ATOMS: atom_id res chain seq x y z
N GLN A 1 -0.80 7.48 -29.37
CA GLN A 1 -0.63 6.07 -29.74
C GLN A 1 0.71 5.59 -29.21
N ASN A 2 0.66 4.55 -28.42
CA ASN A 2 1.87 3.95 -27.89
C ASN A 2 2.41 2.94 -28.91
N SER A 3 3.69 3.06 -29.24
CA SER A 3 4.36 2.02 -29.99
C SER A 3 4.62 0.82 -29.06
N HIS A 4 4.48 -0.37 -29.57
CA HIS A 4 4.88 -1.55 -28.85
C HIS A 4 6.39 -1.59 -28.77
N ASN A 5 6.94 -1.64 -27.57
CA ASN A 5 8.33 -1.99 -27.42
C ASN A 5 8.44 -3.51 -27.62
N LYS A 6 8.87 -3.84 -28.77
CA LYS A 6 9.12 -5.20 -29.13
C LYS A 6 10.53 -5.56 -28.86
N GLY A 7 10.91 -6.08 -27.82
CA GLY A 7 12.09 -6.90 -27.98
C GLY A 7 11.86 -7.76 -29.23
N SER A 8 12.39 -7.38 -30.37
CA SER A 8 12.34 -7.99 -31.70
C SER A 8 11.43 -9.24 -31.84
N THR A 9 10.16 -8.99 -31.87
CA THR A 9 9.14 -10.04 -31.94
C THR A 9 8.78 -10.43 -33.38
N VAL A 10 9.57 -9.94 -34.34
CA VAL A 10 9.35 -10.21 -35.74
C VAL A 10 10.58 -10.94 -36.29
N ASP A 11 10.37 -12.08 -36.90
CA ASP A 11 11.44 -12.82 -37.56
C ASP A 11 11.90 -12.10 -38.85
N ASN A 12 12.95 -12.61 -39.48
CA ASN A 12 13.49 -12.04 -40.72
C ASN A 12 12.51 -12.04 -41.91
N LYS A 13 11.33 -12.65 -41.73
CA LYS A 13 10.26 -12.68 -42.74
C LYS A 13 9.07 -11.79 -42.34
N GLY A 14 9.18 -11.03 -41.24
CA GLY A 14 8.12 -10.15 -40.75
C GLY A 14 7.01 -10.88 -39.98
N ALA A 15 7.16 -12.16 -39.66
CA ALA A 15 6.20 -12.88 -38.85
C ALA A 15 6.45 -12.64 -37.34
N ARG A 16 5.40 -12.48 -36.58
CA ARG A 16 5.47 -12.29 -35.12
C ARG A 16 6.00 -13.58 -34.47
N THR A 17 7.08 -13.48 -33.70
CA THR A 17 7.73 -14.63 -33.05
C THR A 17 7.08 -15.00 -31.72
N THR A 18 6.33 -14.08 -31.09
CA THR A 18 5.54 -14.39 -29.89
C THR A 18 4.10 -13.94 -30.09
N LEU A 19 3.16 -14.76 -29.59
CA LEU A 19 1.73 -14.50 -29.62
C LEU A 19 1.20 -14.20 -28.20
N ALA A 20 2.09 -14.10 -27.23
CA ALA A 20 1.71 -13.90 -25.84
C ALA A 20 1.38 -12.42 -25.57
N PRO A 21 0.13 -12.06 -25.24
CA PRO A 21 -0.25 -10.65 -25.02
C PRO A 21 0.51 -9.95 -23.90
N TRP A 22 1.00 -10.71 -22.92
CA TRP A 22 1.79 -10.19 -21.80
C TRP A 22 3.24 -9.84 -22.16
N GLU A 23 3.68 -10.14 -23.36
CA GLU A 23 4.99 -9.73 -23.90
C GLU A 23 4.89 -8.46 -24.75
N ASP A 24 3.69 -7.91 -24.90
CA ASP A 24 3.50 -6.62 -25.54
C ASP A 24 3.72 -5.48 -24.53
N PHE A 25 4.74 -4.67 -24.80
CA PHE A 25 5.05 -3.49 -23.98
C PHE A 25 4.74 -2.21 -24.74
N TYR A 26 4.33 -1.17 -24.02
CA TYR A 26 4.13 0.17 -24.56
C TYR A 26 5.38 1.01 -24.35
N GLU A 27 5.82 1.68 -25.41
CA GLU A 27 6.93 2.62 -25.34
C GLU A 27 6.40 4.05 -25.35
N TYR A 28 6.80 4.84 -24.35
CA TYR A 28 6.47 6.25 -24.23
C TYR A 28 7.68 7.08 -24.60
N THR A 29 7.77 7.50 -25.88
CA THR A 29 8.87 8.33 -26.34
C THR A 29 8.63 9.80 -26.00
N GLY A 30 9.71 10.60 -25.91
CA GLY A 30 9.61 12.04 -25.70
C GLY A 30 8.74 12.75 -26.77
N SER A 31 8.81 12.30 -28.02
CA SER A 31 7.97 12.83 -29.11
C SER A 31 6.47 12.50 -28.95
N THR A 32 6.15 11.34 -28.36
CA THR A 32 4.77 10.97 -28.03
C THR A 32 4.26 11.83 -26.88
N LEU A 33 5.08 12.08 -25.88
CA LEU A 33 4.75 12.95 -24.75
C LEU A 33 4.53 14.41 -25.21
N GLN A 34 5.37 14.94 -26.09
CA GLN A 34 5.22 16.28 -26.65
C GLN A 34 3.91 16.49 -27.43
N ARG A 35 3.32 15.43 -27.98
CA ARG A 35 2.05 15.46 -28.70
C ARG A 35 0.83 15.25 -27.81
N PHE A 36 1.05 15.00 -26.51
CA PHE A 36 -0.04 14.83 -25.57
C PHE A 36 -0.78 16.16 -25.41
N PRO A 37 -2.09 16.20 -25.66
CA PRO A 37 -2.84 17.45 -25.56
C PRO A 37 -2.90 17.89 -24.09
N LEU A 38 -2.47 19.11 -23.82
CA LEU A 38 -2.62 19.76 -22.51
C LEU A 38 -3.84 20.68 -22.58
N PRO A 39 -4.79 20.57 -21.67
CA PRO A 39 -5.95 21.45 -21.61
C PRO A 39 -5.57 22.81 -21.03
N ASP A 40 -6.37 23.84 -21.36
CA ASP A 40 -6.31 25.11 -20.67
C ASP A 40 -6.96 25.01 -19.29
N GLY A 41 -6.16 24.93 -18.25
CA GLY A 41 -6.62 24.79 -16.87
C GLY A 41 -5.74 23.84 -16.07
N SER A 42 -6.07 23.69 -14.80
CA SER A 42 -5.24 22.92 -13.86
C SER A 42 -6.08 22.20 -12.82
N THR A 43 -5.63 21.01 -12.45
CA THR A 43 -6.10 20.23 -11.32
C THR A 43 -5.05 20.17 -10.20
N THR A 44 -4.11 21.11 -10.20
CA THR A 44 -2.96 21.14 -9.28
C THR A 44 -3.38 21.14 -7.82
N GLU A 45 -4.46 21.85 -7.47
CA GLU A 45 -4.97 21.89 -6.09
C GLU A 45 -5.32 20.50 -5.58
N ARG A 46 -6.06 19.70 -6.36
CA ARG A 46 -6.40 18.30 -5.98
C ARG A 46 -5.18 17.39 -5.98
N ALA A 47 -4.28 17.56 -6.93
CA ALA A 47 -3.04 16.79 -6.99
C ALA A 47 -2.17 17.09 -5.75
N SER A 48 -2.03 18.36 -5.36
CA SER A 48 -1.32 18.75 -4.14
C SER A 48 -1.99 18.19 -2.88
N ARG A 49 -3.33 18.19 -2.85
CA ARG A 49 -4.07 17.59 -1.74
C ARG A 49 -3.83 16.08 -1.62
N LEU A 50 -3.77 15.36 -2.73
CA LEU A 50 -3.42 13.93 -2.74
C LEU A 50 -2.00 13.68 -2.25
N ASP A 51 -1.05 14.55 -2.61
CA ASP A 51 0.32 14.46 -2.15
C ASP A 51 0.43 14.72 -0.63
N GLU A 52 -0.25 15.75 -0.11
CA GLU A 52 -0.35 16.00 1.33
C GLU A 52 -0.93 14.81 2.09
N LEU A 53 -2.03 14.23 1.58
CA LEU A 53 -2.65 13.05 2.20
C LEU A 53 -1.72 11.83 2.14
N ALA A 54 -0.93 11.66 1.07
CA ALA A 54 0.05 10.58 0.97
C ALA A 54 1.16 10.73 2.02
N LEU A 55 1.68 11.94 2.20
CA LEU A 55 2.67 12.23 3.24
C LEU A 55 2.09 12.07 4.66
N GLU A 56 0.81 12.37 4.84
CA GLU A 56 0.13 12.13 6.12
C GLU A 56 -0.10 10.64 6.36
N LEU A 57 -0.47 9.88 5.33
CA LEU A 57 -0.67 8.42 5.40
C LEU A 57 0.60 7.70 5.83
N ASP A 58 1.75 8.08 5.24
CA ASP A 58 3.06 7.49 5.55
C ASP A 58 3.40 7.59 7.04
N LYS A 59 3.04 8.71 7.70
CA LYS A 59 3.24 8.87 9.15
C LYS A 59 2.52 7.83 9.99
N TRP A 60 1.42 7.27 9.48
CA TRP A 60 0.61 6.27 10.18
C TRP A 60 0.93 4.83 9.78
N GLU A 61 1.95 4.62 8.95
CA GLU A 61 2.45 3.26 8.69
C GLU A 61 3.02 2.66 9.98
N PRO A 62 2.75 1.37 10.27
CA PRO A 62 3.18 0.72 11.51
C PRO A 62 4.69 0.84 11.75
N VAL A 63 5.50 0.72 10.71
CA VAL A 63 6.96 0.82 10.82
C VAL A 63 7.38 2.19 11.32
N VAL A 64 6.76 3.27 10.83
CA VAL A 64 7.06 4.66 11.23
C VAL A 64 6.61 4.93 12.68
N GLN A 65 5.43 4.43 13.04
CA GLN A 65 4.91 4.58 14.40
C GLN A 65 5.81 3.87 15.43
N PHE A 66 6.34 2.69 15.10
CA PHE A 66 7.15 1.90 16.01
C PHE A 66 8.61 2.36 16.10
N GLU A 67 9.10 3.16 15.16
CA GLU A 67 10.41 3.82 15.30
C GLU A 67 10.42 4.84 16.44
N ASN A 68 9.29 5.50 16.69
CA ASN A 68 9.21 6.61 17.62
C ASN A 68 8.60 6.23 18.99
N GLN A 69 7.89 5.10 19.06
CA GLN A 69 7.19 4.68 20.28
C GLN A 69 7.23 3.15 20.41
N THR A 70 7.25 2.67 21.65
CA THR A 70 7.10 1.23 21.93
C THR A 70 5.72 0.77 21.44
N PRO A 71 5.67 -0.30 20.62
CA PRO A 71 4.41 -0.83 20.09
C PRO A 71 3.46 -1.22 21.24
N SER A 72 2.20 -0.87 21.08
CA SER A 72 1.12 -1.25 21.99
C SER A 72 -0.18 -1.44 21.23
N ARG A 73 -1.14 -2.19 21.80
CA ARG A 73 -2.45 -2.38 21.16
C ARG A 73 -3.10 -1.02 20.84
N GLY A 74 -3.11 -0.11 21.80
CA GLY A 74 -3.73 1.21 21.60
C GLY A 74 -3.03 2.08 20.53
N LEU A 75 -1.69 1.90 20.33
CA LEU A 75 -0.97 2.55 19.24
C LEU A 75 -1.36 1.96 17.89
N ILE A 76 -1.43 0.62 17.80
CA ILE A 76 -1.82 -0.11 16.59
C ILE A 76 -3.23 0.28 16.16
N ASP A 77 -4.21 0.22 17.07
CA ASP A 77 -5.62 0.52 16.79
C ASP A 77 -5.81 1.99 16.34
N ARG A 78 -5.08 2.91 16.97
CA ARG A 78 -5.09 4.32 16.58
C ARG A 78 -4.45 4.54 15.22
N ALA A 79 -3.32 3.91 14.95
CA ALA A 79 -2.64 4.00 13.66
C ALA A 79 -3.53 3.45 12.55
N GLU A 80 -4.17 2.30 12.75
CA GLU A 80 -5.12 1.71 11.81
C GLU A 80 -6.29 2.66 11.50
N THR A 81 -6.89 3.22 12.55
CA THR A 81 -8.01 4.17 12.41
C THR A 81 -7.62 5.38 11.56
N GLN A 82 -6.46 5.99 11.83
CA GLN A 82 -6.00 7.15 11.07
C GLN A 82 -5.58 6.78 9.65
N HIS A 83 -4.84 5.68 9.48
CA HIS A 83 -4.44 5.16 8.18
C HIS A 83 -5.68 4.92 7.29
N ASN A 84 -6.68 4.22 7.79
CA ASN A 84 -7.91 3.94 7.05
C ASN A 84 -8.69 5.22 6.72
N ARG A 85 -8.78 6.17 7.66
CA ARG A 85 -9.40 7.48 7.43
C ARG A 85 -8.72 8.26 6.32
N ILE A 86 -7.39 8.38 6.37
CA ILE A 86 -6.63 9.13 5.36
C ILE A 86 -6.72 8.42 4.00
N ARG A 87 -6.61 7.11 3.99
CA ARG A 87 -6.73 6.32 2.78
C ARG A 87 -8.10 6.48 2.11
N SER A 88 -9.18 6.50 2.88
CA SER A 88 -10.53 6.73 2.35
C SER A 88 -10.68 8.12 1.73
N LEU A 89 -10.08 9.15 2.32
CA LEU A 89 -10.01 10.49 1.73
C LEU A 89 -9.20 10.51 0.43
N MET A 90 -8.08 9.79 0.36
CA MET A 90 -7.27 9.70 -0.86
C MET A 90 -8.01 8.99 -1.99
N ILE A 91 -8.79 7.95 -1.69
CA ILE A 91 -9.61 7.27 -2.68
C ILE A 91 -10.67 8.22 -3.23
N ALA A 92 -11.33 8.97 -2.35
CA ALA A 92 -12.32 9.97 -2.72
C ALA A 92 -11.73 11.10 -3.56
N GLU A 93 -10.62 11.70 -3.13
CA GLU A 93 -9.94 12.77 -3.89
C GLU A 93 -9.46 12.31 -5.27
N GLN A 94 -9.01 11.06 -5.40
CA GLN A 94 -8.68 10.51 -6.71
C GLN A 94 -9.91 10.35 -7.60
N GLU A 95 -11.03 9.91 -7.06
CA GLU A 95 -12.30 9.84 -7.77
C GLU A 95 -12.73 11.22 -8.25
N GLU A 96 -12.65 12.23 -7.37
CA GLU A 96 -12.99 13.60 -7.71
C GLU A 96 -12.02 14.22 -8.73
N LEU A 97 -10.74 13.87 -8.67
CA LEU A 97 -9.73 14.29 -9.63
C LEU A 97 -10.04 13.72 -11.03
N ASP A 98 -10.41 12.44 -11.12
CA ASP A 98 -10.77 11.81 -12.39
C ASP A 98 -11.93 12.57 -13.05
N TRP A 99 -13.00 12.88 -12.32
CA TRP A 99 -14.15 13.60 -12.84
C TRP A 99 -13.86 15.07 -13.17
N ALA A 100 -13.01 15.74 -12.38
CA ALA A 100 -12.52 17.08 -12.72
C ALA A 100 -11.71 17.08 -14.00
N VAL A 101 -10.88 16.07 -14.23
CA VAL A 101 -10.11 15.91 -15.47
C VAL A 101 -11.04 15.66 -16.66
N TYR A 102 -12.11 14.88 -16.53
CA TYR A 102 -13.07 14.69 -17.61
C TYR A 102 -13.73 16.00 -18.04
N LYS A 103 -14.09 16.84 -17.07
CA LYS A 103 -14.59 18.20 -17.37
C LYS A 103 -13.52 19.06 -18.03
N LEU A 104 -12.30 19.04 -17.52
CA LEU A 104 -11.18 19.85 -18.02
C LEU A 104 -10.85 19.54 -19.50
N TYR A 105 -10.96 18.28 -19.88
CA TYR A 105 -10.76 17.85 -21.28
C TYR A 105 -12.03 17.95 -22.15
N GLY A 106 -13.13 18.47 -21.62
CA GLY A 106 -14.40 18.59 -22.34
C GLY A 106 -15.04 17.25 -22.70
N ILE A 107 -14.72 16.18 -21.96
CA ILE A 107 -15.31 14.85 -22.14
C ILE A 107 -16.72 14.84 -21.53
N THR A 108 -16.93 15.59 -20.44
CA THR A 108 -18.24 15.85 -19.87
C THR A 108 -18.65 17.29 -20.05
N GLU A 109 -19.96 17.54 -20.31
CA GLU A 109 -20.50 18.89 -20.41
C GLU A 109 -20.65 19.55 -19.04
N GLU A 110 -21.09 18.80 -18.04
CA GLU A 110 -21.24 19.25 -16.65
C GLU A 110 -19.98 18.86 -15.83
N ASP A 111 -19.62 19.71 -14.87
CA ASP A 111 -18.63 19.35 -13.85
C ASP A 111 -19.30 18.41 -12.81
N LEU A 112 -18.90 17.17 -12.84
CA LEU A 112 -19.38 16.15 -11.90
C LEU A 112 -18.43 15.89 -10.74
N SER A 113 -17.36 16.66 -10.61
CA SER A 113 -16.54 16.63 -9.41
C SER A 113 -17.26 17.28 -8.21
N PHE A 114 -16.90 16.87 -7.02
CA PHE A 114 -17.42 17.45 -5.79
C PHE A 114 -16.39 18.42 -5.20
N PRO A 115 -16.78 19.52 -4.52
CA PRO A 115 -15.81 20.49 -4.00
C PRO A 115 -14.80 19.85 -3.03
N ALA A 116 -13.51 20.16 -3.18
CA ALA A 116 -12.44 19.57 -2.40
C ALA A 116 -12.64 19.74 -0.87
N SER A 117 -13.21 20.88 -0.43
CA SER A 117 -13.49 21.15 0.98
C SER A 117 -14.60 20.28 1.58
N SER A 118 -15.36 19.57 0.75
CA SER A 118 -16.54 18.82 1.16
C SER A 118 -16.44 17.33 0.81
N VAL A 119 -15.26 16.86 0.37
CA VAL A 119 -15.04 15.45 0.02
C VAL A 119 -15.08 14.60 1.27
N GLU A 120 -16.04 13.70 1.33
CA GLU A 120 -16.13 12.66 2.34
C GLU A 120 -15.33 11.44 1.89
N GLY A 121 -14.71 10.72 2.85
CA GLY A 121 -13.95 9.51 2.53
C GLY A 121 -14.85 8.41 1.99
N ILE A 122 -14.38 7.72 0.95
CA ILE A 122 -15.03 6.51 0.42
C ILE A 122 -14.09 5.32 0.51
N THR A 123 -14.66 4.12 0.54
CA THR A 123 -13.91 2.87 0.56
C THR A 123 -13.86 2.22 -0.81
N LEU A 124 -13.02 1.20 -0.96
CA LEU A 124 -13.00 0.39 -2.17
C LEU A 124 -14.34 -0.35 -2.34
N GLY A 125 -14.87 -0.34 -3.54
CA GLY A 125 -16.22 -0.79 -3.88
C GLY A 125 -17.23 0.36 -4.01
N GLN A 126 -16.89 1.56 -3.53
CA GLN A 126 -17.78 2.74 -3.49
C GLN A 126 -17.49 3.77 -4.60
N ARG A 127 -16.44 3.58 -5.41
CA ARG A 127 -16.19 4.45 -6.58
C ARG A 127 -17.27 4.23 -7.64
N ALA A 128 -17.61 5.26 -8.39
CA ALA A 128 -18.68 5.18 -9.39
C ALA A 128 -18.51 4.00 -10.35
N PHE A 129 -17.29 3.77 -10.88
CA PHE A 129 -17.04 2.63 -11.76
C PHE A 129 -17.18 1.27 -11.06
N GLU A 130 -16.87 1.17 -9.76
CA GLU A 130 -17.02 -0.05 -8.98
C GLU A 130 -18.50 -0.36 -8.75
N ILE A 131 -19.31 0.65 -8.44
CA ILE A 131 -20.76 0.49 -8.30
C ILE A 131 -21.38 0.06 -9.64
N ALA A 132 -21.01 0.71 -10.74
CA ALA A 132 -21.46 0.34 -12.07
C ALA A 132 -21.05 -1.10 -12.44
N LEU A 133 -19.81 -1.48 -12.11
CA LEU A 133 -19.32 -2.85 -12.30
C LEU A 133 -20.08 -3.86 -11.44
N ALA A 134 -20.33 -3.55 -10.16
CA ALA A 134 -21.09 -4.41 -9.27
C ALA A 134 -22.54 -4.62 -9.75
N ARG A 135 -23.19 -3.58 -10.29
CA ARG A 135 -24.53 -3.67 -10.90
C ARG A 135 -24.51 -4.61 -12.10
N ARG A 136 -23.51 -4.50 -12.99
CA ARG A 136 -23.39 -5.40 -14.16
C ARG A 136 -23.09 -6.85 -13.77
N VAL A 137 -22.36 -7.07 -12.69
CA VAL A 137 -22.15 -8.43 -12.15
C VAL A 137 -23.45 -8.98 -11.57
N ALA A 138 -24.19 -8.16 -10.81
CA ALA A 138 -25.46 -8.56 -10.21
C ALA A 138 -26.55 -8.86 -11.25
N SER A 139 -26.55 -8.15 -12.40
CA SER A 139 -27.46 -8.42 -13.54
C SER A 139 -27.01 -9.61 -14.39
N GLY A 140 -25.83 -10.16 -14.18
CA GLY A 140 -25.29 -11.26 -14.99
C GLY A 140 -24.71 -10.84 -16.33
N GLU A 141 -24.52 -9.54 -16.57
CA GLU A 141 -23.94 -9.01 -17.84
C GLU A 141 -22.45 -9.25 -17.95
N THR A 142 -21.75 -9.39 -16.81
CA THR A 142 -20.31 -9.58 -16.79
C THR A 142 -19.85 -10.36 -15.56
N GLU A 143 -18.68 -10.99 -15.69
CA GLU A 143 -17.97 -11.61 -14.58
C GLU A 143 -16.65 -10.87 -14.34
N THR A 144 -16.22 -10.77 -13.09
CA THR A 144 -14.99 -10.09 -12.73
C THR A 144 -14.38 -10.64 -11.46
N ALA A 145 -13.05 -10.69 -11.42
CA ALA A 145 -12.28 -10.94 -10.20
C ALA A 145 -11.79 -9.63 -9.53
N TRP A 146 -12.31 -8.49 -9.95
CA TRP A 146 -11.85 -7.18 -9.46
C TRP A 146 -12.00 -7.06 -7.94
N PHE A 147 -13.17 -7.31 -7.42
CA PHE A 147 -13.48 -7.14 -6.00
C PHE A 147 -12.67 -8.07 -5.10
N GLU A 148 -12.51 -9.33 -5.50
CA GLU A 148 -11.67 -10.30 -4.81
C GLU A 148 -10.20 -9.88 -4.81
N ARG A 149 -9.64 -9.51 -5.98
CA ARG A 149 -8.23 -9.11 -6.11
C ARG A 149 -7.87 -7.84 -5.33
N HIS A 150 -8.84 -6.97 -5.12
CA HIS A 150 -8.60 -5.68 -4.46
C HIS A 150 -9.17 -5.63 -3.05
N HIS A 151 -9.63 -6.77 -2.52
CA HIS A 151 -10.22 -6.87 -1.18
C HIS A 151 -11.29 -5.79 -0.95
N SER A 152 -12.14 -5.57 -1.95
CA SER A 152 -13.19 -4.57 -1.92
C SER A 152 -14.56 -5.21 -1.85
N THR A 153 -15.50 -4.56 -1.17
CA THR A 153 -16.87 -5.02 -1.04
C THR A 153 -17.72 -4.40 -2.15
N PRO A 154 -18.28 -5.20 -3.09
CA PRO A 154 -19.15 -4.66 -4.11
C PRO A 154 -20.45 -4.14 -3.49
N ILE A 155 -20.88 -2.95 -3.89
CA ILE A 155 -22.19 -2.40 -3.56
C ILE A 155 -22.94 -2.05 -4.84
N THR A 156 -24.26 -2.22 -4.84
CA THR A 156 -25.13 -1.88 -5.97
C THR A 156 -25.97 -0.63 -5.71
N GLU A 157 -26.18 -0.32 -4.43
CA GLU A 157 -26.89 0.86 -3.97
C GLU A 157 -25.95 1.92 -3.42
N LEU A 158 -26.35 3.19 -3.54
CA LEU A 158 -25.59 4.29 -2.96
C LEU A 158 -25.76 4.30 -1.45
N PRO A 159 -24.66 4.43 -0.67
CA PRO A 159 -24.69 4.48 0.77
C PRO A 159 -25.64 5.57 1.30
N GLU A 160 -26.45 5.22 2.30
CA GLU A 160 -27.43 6.14 2.89
C GLU A 160 -26.76 7.25 3.73
N GLU A 161 -25.58 6.98 4.28
CA GLU A 161 -24.78 7.90 5.05
C GLU A 161 -24.17 9.04 4.23
N TRP A 162 -24.13 8.91 2.89
CA TRP A 162 -23.68 10.01 2.03
C TRP A 162 -24.67 11.17 1.99
N SER A 163 -24.14 12.39 1.91
CA SER A 163 -25.01 13.57 1.76
C SER A 163 -25.90 13.45 0.52
N PRO A 164 -27.12 14.00 0.55
CA PRO A 164 -28.01 13.96 -0.61
C PRO A 164 -27.38 14.56 -1.86
N GLU A 165 -26.58 15.60 -1.71
CA GLU A 165 -25.87 16.29 -2.80
C GLU A 165 -24.81 15.38 -3.42
N TYR A 166 -24.04 14.65 -2.59
CA TYR A 166 -23.04 13.71 -3.08
C TYR A 166 -23.67 12.51 -3.77
N ARG A 167 -24.74 11.94 -3.17
CA ARG A 167 -25.51 10.85 -3.78
C ARG A 167 -26.06 11.24 -5.15
N ALA A 168 -26.62 12.44 -5.27
CA ALA A 168 -27.14 12.94 -6.56
C ALA A 168 -26.02 13.10 -7.59
N ARG A 169 -24.82 13.53 -7.16
CA ARG A 169 -23.65 13.66 -8.01
C ARG A 169 -23.17 12.30 -8.52
N VAL A 170 -23.02 11.33 -7.61
CA VAL A 170 -22.61 9.98 -7.98
C VAL A 170 -23.65 9.29 -8.86
N GLN A 171 -24.95 9.50 -8.62
CA GLN A 171 -25.98 8.97 -9.51
C GLN A 171 -25.82 9.49 -10.97
N LYS A 172 -25.59 10.79 -11.14
CA LYS A 172 -25.30 11.34 -12.49
C LYS A 172 -24.05 10.71 -13.14
N ARG A 173 -23.01 10.40 -12.33
CA ARG A 173 -21.83 9.69 -12.83
C ARG A 173 -22.20 8.30 -13.35
N LEU A 174 -23.01 7.56 -12.58
CA LEU A 174 -23.50 6.23 -12.96
C LEU A 174 -24.34 6.29 -14.24
N ASP A 175 -25.23 7.26 -14.37
CA ASP A 175 -26.05 7.45 -15.55
C ASP A 175 -25.19 7.73 -16.81
N LEU A 176 -24.10 8.49 -16.66
CA LEU A 176 -23.14 8.75 -17.74
C LEU A 176 -22.30 7.50 -18.07
N ILE A 177 -21.86 6.74 -17.07
CA ILE A 177 -21.14 5.48 -17.30
C ILE A 177 -21.97 4.51 -18.13
N GLU A 178 -23.29 4.49 -17.95
CA GLU A 178 -24.21 3.65 -18.71
C GLU A 178 -24.51 4.19 -20.11
N SER A 179 -24.69 5.50 -20.26
CA SER A 179 -25.18 6.12 -21.48
C SER A 179 -24.10 6.65 -22.44
N ASP A 180 -22.95 7.10 -21.93
CA ASP A 180 -21.88 7.66 -22.75
C ASP A 180 -20.75 6.64 -23.00
N ARG A 181 -20.48 6.37 -24.29
CA ARG A 181 -19.48 5.36 -24.70
C ARG A 181 -18.05 5.71 -24.31
N PHE A 182 -17.70 7.01 -24.21
CA PHE A 182 -16.35 7.45 -23.89
C PHE A 182 -16.14 7.38 -22.38
N ILE A 183 -17.12 7.83 -21.59
CA ILE A 183 -17.09 7.68 -20.12
C ILE A 183 -17.10 6.21 -19.76
N ASN A 184 -17.94 5.38 -20.39
CA ASN A 184 -17.92 3.94 -20.19
C ASN A 184 -16.54 3.31 -20.41
N LEU A 185 -15.82 3.77 -21.45
CA LEU A 185 -14.46 3.31 -21.72
C LEU A 185 -13.46 3.75 -20.63
N LEU A 186 -13.50 5.03 -20.22
CA LEU A 186 -12.57 5.60 -19.25
C LEU A 186 -12.82 5.04 -17.85
N GLU A 187 -14.06 4.68 -17.54
CA GLU A 187 -14.48 4.10 -16.25
C GLU A 187 -14.32 2.57 -16.19
N ARG A 188 -13.57 1.97 -17.11
CA ARG A 188 -13.22 0.55 -17.00
C ARG A 188 -12.13 0.32 -15.96
N PRO A 189 -12.19 -0.82 -15.24
CA PRO A 189 -11.21 -1.17 -14.20
C PRO A 189 -9.75 -1.11 -14.68
N GLU A 190 -9.48 -1.39 -15.97
CA GLU A 190 -8.14 -1.40 -16.54
C GLU A 190 -7.46 -0.02 -16.52
N TYR A 191 -8.25 1.06 -16.55
CA TYR A 191 -7.77 2.44 -16.58
C TYR A 191 -7.80 3.12 -15.21
N LYS A 192 -8.36 2.46 -14.19
CA LYS A 192 -8.50 3.03 -12.86
C LYS A 192 -7.33 2.72 -11.95
N ARG A 193 -7.00 3.66 -11.08
CA ARG A 193 -5.97 3.47 -10.07
C ARG A 193 -6.33 2.29 -9.16
N ARG A 194 -5.36 1.41 -8.97
CA ARG A 194 -5.47 0.28 -8.04
C ARG A 194 -5.02 0.74 -6.66
N TRP A 195 -5.87 0.50 -5.68
CA TRP A 195 -5.63 0.88 -4.29
C TRP A 195 -5.35 -0.33 -3.39
N ALA A 196 -5.24 -1.53 -3.98
CA ALA A 196 -4.88 -2.71 -3.22
C ALA A 196 -3.52 -2.51 -2.55
N SER A 197 -3.45 -2.81 -1.27
CA SER A 197 -2.23 -2.77 -0.47
C SER A 197 -2.16 -4.05 0.36
N GLU A 198 -0.99 -4.34 0.90
CA GLU A 198 -0.81 -5.40 1.88
C GLU A 198 -1.82 -5.25 3.02
N PRO A 199 -2.43 -6.35 3.52
CA PRO A 199 -3.35 -6.30 4.65
C PRO A 199 -2.71 -5.65 5.88
N TRP A 200 -3.51 -4.88 6.63
CA TRP A 200 -3.02 -4.15 7.79
C TRP A 200 -2.34 -5.05 8.82
N GLU A 201 -2.92 -6.22 9.10
CA GLU A 201 -2.35 -7.19 10.03
C GLU A 201 -0.97 -7.70 9.60
N GLU A 202 -0.73 -7.88 8.31
CA GLU A 202 0.58 -8.28 7.77
C GLU A 202 1.60 -7.16 7.95
N LYS A 203 1.22 -5.91 7.66
CA LYS A 203 2.06 -4.74 7.90
C LYS A 203 2.44 -4.60 9.37
N VAL A 204 1.46 -4.73 10.27
CA VAL A 204 1.67 -4.68 11.72
C VAL A 204 2.60 -5.80 12.16
N ASN A 205 2.35 -7.03 11.73
CA ASN A 205 3.17 -8.19 12.11
C ASN A 205 4.62 -8.03 11.64
N ALA A 206 4.83 -7.58 10.40
CA ALA A 206 6.16 -7.32 9.87
C ALA A 206 6.88 -6.20 10.63
N ALA A 207 6.18 -5.13 10.98
CA ALA A 207 6.73 -4.01 11.75
C ALA A 207 7.07 -4.42 13.19
N LEU A 208 6.20 -5.16 13.88
CA LEU A 208 6.46 -5.71 15.22
C LEU A 208 7.67 -6.64 15.22
N ARG A 209 7.73 -7.54 14.23
CA ARG A 209 8.88 -8.44 14.06
C ARG A 209 10.17 -7.66 13.87
N ASN A 210 10.17 -6.66 13.00
CA ASN A 210 11.36 -5.85 12.77
C ASN A 210 11.78 -5.04 14.00
N TRP A 211 10.81 -4.47 14.72
CA TRP A 211 11.06 -3.76 15.97
C TRP A 211 11.69 -4.68 17.03
N LEU A 212 11.12 -5.86 17.26
CA LEU A 212 11.63 -6.85 18.21
C LEU A 212 13.05 -7.29 17.85
N LEU A 213 13.31 -7.61 16.59
CA LEU A 213 14.63 -8.01 16.13
C LEU A 213 15.66 -6.88 16.33
N THR A 214 15.25 -5.63 16.10
CA THR A 214 16.10 -4.46 16.34
C THR A 214 16.43 -4.29 17.82
N ARG A 215 15.46 -4.50 18.72
CA ARG A 215 15.67 -4.46 20.16
C ARG A 215 16.59 -5.60 20.66
N LEU A 216 16.54 -6.76 20.01
CA LEU A 216 17.41 -7.89 20.32
C LEU A 216 18.85 -7.74 19.80
N GLU A 217 19.11 -6.73 18.96
CA GLU A 217 20.48 -6.35 18.54
C GLU A 217 21.21 -5.49 19.57
N ASP A 218 20.60 -5.22 20.73
CA ASP A 218 21.22 -4.43 21.79
C ASP A 218 22.53 -5.04 22.24
N GLY A 219 23.59 -4.20 22.29
CA GLY A 219 24.93 -4.61 22.69
C GLY A 219 25.00 -5.23 24.09
N GLY A 220 24.11 -4.83 25.01
CA GLY A 220 24.03 -5.41 26.36
C GLY A 220 23.64 -6.89 26.40
N ILE A 221 23.05 -7.41 25.33
CA ILE A 221 22.78 -8.84 25.18
C ILE A 221 24.02 -9.59 24.69
N TRP A 222 24.79 -9.02 23.76
CA TRP A 222 25.77 -9.73 22.95
C TRP A 222 27.23 -9.47 23.29
N PHE A 223 27.51 -8.48 24.14
CA PHE A 223 28.85 -8.13 24.53
C PHE A 223 28.96 -8.03 26.04
N ASP A 224 30.13 -8.36 26.57
CA ASP A 224 30.46 -8.12 27.99
C ASP A 224 30.94 -6.68 28.22
N GLN A 225 31.34 -6.39 29.47
CA GLN A 225 31.82 -5.05 29.87
C GLN A 225 33.14 -4.66 29.19
N GLU A 226 33.92 -5.66 28.74
CA GLU A 226 35.18 -5.47 28.02
C GLU A 226 34.97 -5.38 26.50
N GLY A 227 33.71 -5.47 26.03
CA GLY A 227 33.36 -5.39 24.60
C GLY A 227 33.61 -6.71 23.85
N MET A 228 33.81 -7.81 24.56
CA MET A 228 33.99 -9.13 23.93
C MET A 228 32.66 -9.78 23.60
N PRO A 229 32.51 -10.39 22.41
CA PRO A 229 31.27 -11.08 22.02
C PRO A 229 30.93 -12.22 22.97
N GLN A 230 29.68 -12.26 23.41
CA GLN A 230 29.10 -13.30 24.26
C GLN A 230 28.07 -14.10 23.47
N PRO A 231 28.43 -15.24 22.87
CA PRO A 231 27.46 -16.09 22.23
C PRO A 231 26.44 -16.62 23.26
N ARG A 232 25.16 -16.50 22.97
CA ARG A 232 24.06 -16.89 23.85
C ARG A 232 23.11 -17.83 23.15
N SER A 233 22.61 -18.81 23.89
CA SER A 233 21.46 -19.60 23.48
C SER A 233 20.17 -18.76 23.60
N ILE A 234 19.10 -19.17 22.90
CA ILE A 234 17.79 -18.49 23.01
C ILE A 234 17.28 -18.53 24.47
N ALA A 235 17.55 -19.61 25.22
CA ALA A 235 17.18 -19.70 26.62
C ALA A 235 17.91 -18.68 27.50
N GLU A 236 19.19 -18.41 27.23
CA GLU A 236 19.94 -17.36 27.92
C GLU A 236 19.45 -15.96 27.55
N ILE A 237 19.06 -15.73 26.29
CA ILE A 237 18.45 -14.46 25.87
C ILE A 237 17.11 -14.26 26.60
N SER A 238 16.27 -15.30 26.68
CA SER A 238 15.01 -15.26 27.46
C SER A 238 15.27 -14.85 28.91
N GLY A 239 16.24 -15.50 29.58
CA GLY A 239 16.61 -15.17 30.95
C GLY A 239 17.13 -13.73 31.12
N VAL A 240 17.91 -13.20 30.16
CA VAL A 240 18.38 -11.82 30.17
C VAL A 240 17.23 -10.83 30.05
N ILE A 241 16.32 -11.08 29.10
CA ILE A 241 15.16 -10.21 28.85
C ILE A 241 14.21 -10.22 30.06
N GLU A 242 13.97 -11.37 30.68
CA GLU A 242 13.08 -11.49 31.85
C GLU A 242 13.69 -10.88 33.12
N ALA A 243 15.03 -10.90 33.25
CA ALA A 243 15.71 -10.42 34.44
C ALA A 243 15.99 -8.91 34.47
N ARG A 244 16.03 -8.27 33.32
CA ARG A 244 16.47 -6.88 33.20
C ARG A 244 15.32 -5.93 32.83
N ALA A 245 15.10 -4.90 33.65
CA ALA A 245 14.03 -3.91 33.47
C ALA A 245 14.14 -3.13 32.13
N GLU A 246 15.35 -3.02 31.58
CA GLU A 246 15.62 -2.34 30.30
C GLU A 246 14.97 -3.02 29.09
N TYR A 247 14.56 -4.30 29.22
CA TYR A 247 13.86 -5.07 28.20
C TYR A 247 12.37 -5.29 28.50
N ALA A 248 11.79 -4.55 29.43
CA ALA A 248 10.35 -4.63 29.74
C ALA A 248 9.46 -4.34 28.54
N ASP A 249 9.93 -3.49 27.62
CA ASP A 249 9.28 -3.19 26.34
C ASP A 249 9.24 -4.41 25.43
N VAL A 250 10.33 -5.21 25.35
CA VAL A 250 10.38 -6.45 24.58
C VAL A 250 9.35 -7.45 25.12
N LEU A 251 9.28 -7.61 26.46
CA LEU A 251 8.32 -8.50 27.11
C LEU A 251 6.87 -8.07 26.83
N SER A 252 6.61 -6.77 26.68
CA SER A 252 5.27 -6.27 26.37
C SER A 252 4.88 -6.46 24.90
N VAL A 253 5.85 -6.43 23.98
CA VAL A 253 5.62 -6.48 22.53
C VAL A 253 5.63 -7.91 21.99
N LEU A 254 6.39 -8.83 22.58
CA LEU A 254 6.43 -10.24 22.16
C LEU A 254 5.05 -10.90 22.05
N PRO A 255 4.13 -10.77 23.04
CA PRO A 255 2.78 -11.32 22.94
C PRO A 255 1.93 -10.66 21.84
N LEU A 256 2.16 -9.38 21.55
CA LEU A 256 1.45 -8.68 20.48
C LEU A 256 1.82 -9.26 19.11
N TRP A 257 3.09 -9.58 18.91
CA TRP A 257 3.59 -10.17 17.68
C TRP A 257 3.19 -11.63 17.53
N SER A 258 3.43 -12.44 18.57
CA SER A 258 3.23 -13.91 18.50
C SER A 258 1.77 -14.31 18.45
N GLN A 259 0.86 -13.46 18.99
CA GLN A 259 -0.58 -13.70 19.15
C GLN A 259 -0.93 -14.99 19.90
N LYS A 260 0.05 -15.65 20.53
CA LYS A 260 -0.11 -16.88 21.29
C LYS A 260 -0.32 -16.53 22.77
N ARG A 261 -1.54 -16.78 23.30
CA ARG A 261 -1.92 -16.37 24.67
C ARG A 261 -1.14 -17.08 25.78
N ASP A 262 -0.78 -18.34 25.56
CA ASP A 262 -0.18 -19.21 26.60
C ASP A 262 1.29 -19.56 26.32
N ALA A 263 1.94 -18.87 25.35
CA ALA A 263 3.33 -19.13 25.04
C ALA A 263 4.26 -18.46 26.06
N THR A 264 5.31 -19.15 26.44
CA THR A 264 6.38 -18.60 27.28
C THR A 264 7.26 -17.65 26.46
N THR A 265 7.99 -16.74 27.13
CA THR A 265 8.99 -15.87 26.49
C THR A 265 9.94 -16.65 25.61
N LEU A 266 10.43 -17.80 26.11
CA LEU A 266 11.33 -18.68 25.36
C LEU A 266 10.69 -19.15 24.04
N GLN A 267 9.47 -19.67 24.09
CA GLN A 267 8.77 -20.14 22.89
C GLN A 267 8.52 -19.03 21.85
N MET A 268 8.17 -17.82 22.31
CA MET A 268 7.98 -16.68 21.44
C MET A 268 9.30 -16.26 20.79
N LEU A 269 10.42 -16.29 21.53
CA LEU A 269 11.75 -16.01 21.00
C LEU A 269 12.23 -17.08 20.01
N GLU A 270 11.95 -18.35 20.26
CA GLU A 270 12.26 -19.45 19.33
C GLU A 270 11.56 -19.24 17.98
N ASP A 271 10.27 -18.85 18.01
CA ASP A 271 9.53 -18.52 16.79
C ASP A 271 10.07 -17.27 16.08
N LEU A 272 10.38 -16.20 16.84
CA LEU A 272 10.89 -14.94 16.31
C LEU A 272 12.25 -15.11 15.64
N LEU A 273 13.14 -15.85 16.29
CA LEU A 273 14.52 -16.03 15.86
C LEU A 273 14.72 -17.19 14.89
N LYS A 274 13.63 -17.90 14.56
CA LYS A 274 13.69 -19.00 13.60
C LYS A 274 14.18 -18.50 12.24
N GLY A 275 15.35 -19.01 11.81
CA GLY A 275 15.98 -18.64 10.57
C GLY A 275 16.84 -17.36 10.64
N GLU A 276 16.90 -16.72 11.80
CA GLU A 276 17.84 -15.62 12.06
C GLU A 276 19.19 -16.17 12.54
N SER A 277 20.24 -15.42 12.30
CA SER A 277 21.58 -15.78 12.75
C SER A 277 22.03 -14.81 13.84
N VAL A 278 22.24 -15.34 15.01
CA VAL A 278 22.72 -14.61 16.19
C VAL A 278 24.24 -14.78 16.34
N PRO A 279 24.99 -13.80 16.91
CA PRO A 279 24.51 -12.57 17.54
C PRO A 279 24.27 -11.37 16.59
N TYR A 280 24.58 -11.40 15.37
CA TYR A 280 24.59 -10.25 14.46
C TYR A 280 23.36 -10.22 13.55
N LEU A 281 22.15 -10.20 14.12
CA LEU A 281 20.90 -10.31 13.41
C LEU A 281 20.78 -9.37 12.21
N LYS A 282 21.05 -8.09 12.40
CA LYS A 282 20.89 -7.07 11.36
C LYS A 282 21.86 -7.27 10.18
N ALA A 283 23.12 -7.56 10.49
CA ALA A 283 24.14 -7.79 9.46
C ALA A 283 23.83 -9.05 8.63
N LEU A 284 23.28 -10.08 9.26
CA LEU A 284 23.02 -11.37 8.63
C LEU A 284 21.68 -11.44 7.87
N ARG A 285 20.83 -10.43 8.01
CA ARG A 285 19.65 -10.26 7.13
C ARG A 285 20.01 -9.87 5.70
N TYR A 286 21.22 -9.38 5.47
CA TYR A 286 21.66 -9.02 4.13
C TYR A 286 22.16 -10.23 3.36
N LYS A 287 21.91 -10.25 2.04
CA LYS A 287 22.54 -11.23 1.15
C LYS A 287 24.07 -11.07 1.19
N PRO A 288 24.84 -12.13 0.90
CA PRO A 288 26.32 -12.05 0.91
C PRO A 288 26.90 -10.90 0.08
N SER A 289 26.23 -10.52 -1.01
CA SER A 289 26.59 -9.34 -1.82
C SER A 289 26.36 -8.01 -1.08
N GLY A 290 25.31 -7.92 -0.28
CA GLY A 290 25.02 -6.75 0.56
C GLY A 290 26.04 -6.60 1.70
N LEU A 291 26.40 -7.71 2.33
CA LEU A 291 27.43 -7.74 3.38
C LEU A 291 28.81 -7.29 2.86
N ARG A 292 29.19 -7.71 1.64
CA ARG A 292 30.42 -7.22 1.01
C ARG A 292 30.41 -5.70 0.79
N LYS A 293 29.32 -5.16 0.27
CA LYS A 293 29.13 -3.71 0.08
C LYS A 293 29.20 -2.95 1.41
N ARG A 294 28.59 -3.50 2.46
CA ARG A 294 28.67 -2.93 3.80
C ARG A 294 30.10 -2.91 4.32
N ALA A 295 30.83 -4.00 4.21
CA ALA A 295 32.24 -4.08 4.64
C ALA A 295 33.15 -3.15 3.82
N GLU A 296 32.87 -2.92 2.55
CA GLU A 296 33.55 -1.92 1.73
C GLU A 296 33.26 -0.50 2.20
N TRP A 297 31.98 -0.22 2.50
CA TRP A 297 31.58 1.08 3.05
C TRP A 297 32.22 1.37 4.40
N GLU A 298 32.18 0.42 5.34
CA GLU A 298 32.80 0.54 6.67
C GLU A 298 34.32 0.74 6.62
N ARG A 299 35.01 0.27 5.57
CA ARG A 299 36.45 0.53 5.36
C ARG A 299 36.75 1.91 4.77
N THR A 300 35.77 2.52 4.14
CA THR A 300 35.95 3.81 3.44
C THR A 300 35.65 4.99 4.35
N TRP A 301 34.80 4.77 5.37
CA TRP A 301 34.36 5.80 6.34
C TRP A 301 34.80 5.48 7.76
#